data_3007b828bd798a43fc3f0d8edcf031c3
#
_entry.id   3007b828bd798a43fc3f0d8edcf031c3
#
_cell.length_a   1.000
_cell.length_b   1.000
_cell.length_c   1.000
_cell.angle_alpha   90.00
_cell.angle_beta   90.00
_cell.angle_gamma   90.00
#
_symmetry.space_group_name_H-M   'P 1'
#
loop_
_entity.id
_entity.type
_entity.pdbx_description
1 polymer ?
#
loop_
_entity_poly.entity_id
_entity_poly.type
_entity_poly.pdbx_seq_one_letter_code
_entity_poly.pdbx_strand_id
1 'polypeptide(L)'
;MGVNPMNHLTTIVTLIGEIGVLLGVIIPVIVWINKIANGQRCQLRSDMLTIYYNNRESGEIRQYEYENFVYLYEAYKALKGNSFIDKIYEEVHSWEIVT
;
A
#
# COMPACT_ATOMS: atom_id res chain seq x y z
N MET A 1 15.35 52.46 -8.59
CA MET A 1 16.30 51.52 -8.02
C MET A 1 16.17 50.18 -8.73
N GLY A 2 17.10 49.87 -9.53
CA GLY A 2 17.11 48.63 -10.29
C GLY A 2 17.58 47.43 -9.45
N VAL A 3 16.95 46.29 -9.61
CA VAL A 3 17.44 45.06 -9.03
C VAL A 3 18.71 44.66 -9.81
N ASN A 4 19.77 44.33 -9.10
CA ASN A 4 21.00 43.91 -9.71
C ASN A 4 20.72 42.58 -10.46
N PRO A 5 21.04 42.47 -11.77
CA PRO A 5 20.87 41.22 -12.52
C PRO A 5 21.59 40.05 -11.88
N MET A 6 22.72 40.28 -11.22
CA MET A 6 23.46 39.24 -10.51
C MET A 6 22.65 38.65 -9.34
N ASN A 7 21.88 39.50 -8.65
CA ASN A 7 21.01 39.03 -7.56
C ASN A 7 19.89 38.16 -8.06
N HIS A 8 19.26 38.47 -9.20
CA HIS A 8 18.26 37.62 -9.82
C HIS A 8 18.84 36.27 -10.23
N LEU A 9 20.01 36.27 -10.85
CA LEU A 9 20.66 35.06 -11.28
C LEU A 9 21.03 34.19 -10.08
N THR A 10 21.57 34.77 -9.01
CA THR A 10 21.91 34.06 -7.78
C THR A 10 20.65 33.45 -7.15
N THR A 11 19.53 34.20 -7.12
CA THR A 11 18.28 33.70 -6.57
C THR A 11 17.78 32.52 -7.38
N ILE A 12 17.80 32.60 -8.71
CA ILE A 12 17.39 31.50 -9.60
C ILE A 12 18.26 30.26 -9.37
N VAL A 13 19.56 30.41 -9.30
CA VAL A 13 20.47 29.29 -9.06
C VAL A 13 20.23 28.66 -7.70
N THR A 14 19.96 29.46 -6.66
CA THR A 14 19.65 28.98 -5.32
C THR A 14 18.36 28.18 -5.32
N LEU A 15 17.30 28.69 -5.99
CA LEU A 15 16.01 28.00 -6.10
C LEU A 15 16.16 26.67 -6.83
N ILE A 16 16.91 26.63 -7.92
CA ILE A 16 17.17 25.39 -8.68
C ILE A 16 17.89 24.38 -7.79
N GLY A 17 18.87 24.85 -7.01
CA GLY A 17 19.61 23.99 -6.09
C GLY A 17 18.71 23.42 -5.00
N GLU A 18 17.83 24.23 -4.43
CA GLU A 18 16.87 23.79 -3.41
C GLU A 18 15.89 22.77 -3.96
N ILE A 19 15.35 23.01 -5.14
CA ILE A 19 14.46 22.06 -5.82
C ILE A 19 15.20 20.75 -6.10
N GLY A 20 16.45 20.82 -6.55
CA GLY A 20 17.28 19.65 -6.80
C GLY A 20 17.52 18.82 -5.55
N VAL A 21 17.77 19.47 -4.41
CA VAL A 21 17.95 18.78 -3.13
C VAL A 21 16.66 18.12 -2.70
N LEU A 22 15.52 18.82 -2.80
CA LEU A 22 14.19 18.25 -2.47
C LEU A 22 13.89 17.04 -3.33
N LEU A 23 14.08 17.12 -4.64
CA LEU A 23 13.88 16.00 -5.55
C LEU A 23 14.82 14.84 -5.23
N GLY A 24 16.07 15.14 -4.88
CA GLY A 24 17.06 14.14 -4.50
C GLY A 24 16.70 13.37 -3.24
N VAL A 25 15.86 13.94 -2.37
CA VAL A 25 15.36 13.28 -1.16
C VAL A 25 14.02 12.58 -1.44
N ILE A 26 13.11 13.25 -2.13
CA ILE A 26 11.74 12.77 -2.36
C ILE A 26 11.71 11.54 -3.27
N ILE A 27 12.49 11.54 -4.37
CA ILE A 27 12.45 10.43 -5.33
C ILE A 27 12.88 9.11 -4.71
N PRO A 28 14.02 9.01 -3.99
CA PRO A 28 14.38 7.76 -3.32
C PRO A 28 13.36 7.33 -2.27
N VAL A 29 12.76 8.27 -1.53
CA VAL A 29 11.74 7.97 -0.53
C VAL A 29 10.51 7.37 -1.19
N ILE A 30 10.03 7.94 -2.31
CA ILE A 30 8.89 7.40 -3.04
C ILE A 30 9.19 6.00 -3.55
N VAL A 31 10.37 5.77 -4.12
CA VAL A 31 10.77 4.44 -4.59
C VAL A 31 10.79 3.44 -3.44
N TRP A 32 11.30 3.84 -2.29
CA TRP A 32 11.36 3.00 -1.10
C TRP A 32 9.96 2.67 -0.57
N ILE A 33 9.08 3.68 -0.47
CA ILE A 33 7.69 3.49 -0.06
C ILE A 33 6.98 2.52 -1.00
N ASN A 34 7.18 2.63 -2.31
CA ASN A 34 6.58 1.71 -3.28
C ASN A 34 7.07 0.28 -3.09
N LYS A 35 8.34 0.07 -2.79
CA LYS A 35 8.88 -1.26 -2.49
C LYS A 35 8.27 -1.86 -1.23
N ILE A 36 8.13 -1.04 -0.17
CA ILE A 36 7.49 -1.46 1.07
C ILE A 36 6.02 -1.82 0.80
N ALA A 37 5.30 -0.98 0.07
CA ALA A 37 3.90 -1.23 -0.28
C ALA A 37 3.73 -2.53 -1.07
N ASN A 38 4.62 -2.81 -2.01
CA ASN A 38 4.60 -4.07 -2.76
C ASN A 38 4.82 -5.28 -1.85
N GLY A 39 5.79 -5.19 -0.92
CA GLY A 39 6.04 -6.23 0.07
C GLY A 39 4.84 -6.44 0.98
N GLN A 40 4.20 -5.37 1.43
CA GLN A 40 3.00 -5.45 2.27
C GLN A 40 1.84 -6.09 1.52
N ARG A 41 1.61 -5.72 0.26
CA ARG A 41 0.57 -6.35 -0.56
C ARG A 41 0.79 -7.86 -0.70
N CYS A 42 2.03 -8.27 -0.94
CA CYS A 42 2.36 -9.70 -1.05
C CYS A 42 2.11 -10.42 0.28
N GLN A 43 2.48 -9.83 1.40
CA GLN A 43 2.27 -10.40 2.72
C GLN A 43 0.79 -10.51 3.06
N LEU A 44 0.03 -9.45 2.83
CA LEU A 44 -1.42 -9.43 3.08
C LEU A 44 -2.13 -10.49 2.24
N ARG A 45 -1.76 -10.60 0.97
CA ARG A 45 -2.33 -11.63 0.08
C ARG A 45 -1.99 -13.04 0.58
N SER A 46 -0.75 -13.26 0.98
CA SER A 46 -0.33 -14.55 1.51
C SER A 46 -1.10 -14.92 2.77
N ASP A 47 -1.28 -13.96 3.67
CA ASP A 47 -2.03 -14.18 4.92
C ASP A 47 -3.49 -14.49 4.64
N MET A 48 -4.12 -13.78 3.70
CA MET A 48 -5.51 -14.05 3.30
C MET A 48 -5.64 -15.44 2.66
N LEU A 49 -4.72 -15.81 1.79
CA LEU A 49 -4.73 -17.12 1.15
C LEU A 49 -4.52 -18.25 2.15
N THR A 50 -3.72 -18.03 3.18
CA THR A 50 -3.53 -19.01 4.25
C THR A 50 -4.85 -19.27 4.98
N ILE A 51 -5.58 -18.23 5.36
CA ILE A 51 -6.89 -18.36 6.02
C ILE A 51 -7.87 -19.06 5.07
N TYR A 52 -7.88 -18.65 3.81
CA TYR A 52 -8.76 -19.21 2.80
C TYR A 52 -8.56 -20.73 2.63
N TYR A 53 -7.32 -21.15 2.38
CA TYR A 53 -7.04 -22.56 2.14
C TYR A 53 -7.20 -23.42 3.39
N ASN A 54 -6.99 -22.87 4.57
CA ASN A 54 -7.19 -23.61 5.81
C ASN A 54 -8.65 -23.92 6.10
N ASN A 55 -9.57 -23.12 5.59
CA ASN A 55 -11.00 -23.25 5.90
C ASN A 55 -11.86 -23.59 4.69
N ARG A 56 -11.29 -23.65 3.51
CA ARG A 56 -12.03 -23.85 2.27
C ARG A 56 -12.81 -25.16 2.22
N GLU A 57 -12.21 -26.25 2.66
CA GLU A 57 -12.84 -27.57 2.58
C GLU A 57 -14.01 -27.70 3.51
N SER A 58 -13.93 -27.13 4.72
CA SER A 58 -15.00 -27.18 5.69
C SER A 58 -16.15 -26.20 5.35
N GLY A 59 -15.85 -25.11 4.64
CA GLY A 59 -16.81 -24.04 4.38
C GLY A 59 -17.19 -23.27 5.63
N GLU A 60 -16.43 -23.42 6.71
CA GLU A 60 -16.64 -22.73 7.98
C GLU A 60 -15.41 -21.92 8.33
N ILE A 61 -15.62 -20.79 8.99
CA ILE A 61 -14.53 -19.93 9.44
C ILE A 61 -14.85 -19.44 10.85
N ARG A 62 -13.85 -19.42 11.71
CA ARG A 62 -14.03 -18.88 13.05
C ARG A 62 -14.18 -17.37 12.98
N GLN A 63 -14.96 -16.82 13.91
CA GLN A 63 -15.25 -15.40 13.91
C GLN A 63 -13.98 -14.54 13.94
N TYR A 64 -12.99 -14.89 14.76
CA TYR A 64 -11.75 -14.11 14.83
C TYR A 64 -10.95 -14.17 13.52
N GLU A 65 -10.97 -15.32 12.84
CA GLU A 65 -10.32 -15.48 11.54
C GLU A 65 -11.04 -14.65 10.46
N TYR A 66 -12.36 -14.64 10.49
CA TYR A 66 -13.16 -13.85 9.57
C TYR A 66 -12.90 -12.35 9.75
N GLU A 67 -12.91 -11.88 11.00
CA GLU A 67 -12.62 -10.47 11.28
C GLU A 67 -11.21 -10.10 10.82
N ASN A 68 -10.23 -10.96 11.07
CA ASN A 68 -8.87 -10.76 10.63
C ASN A 68 -8.79 -10.72 9.09
N PHE A 69 -9.50 -11.63 8.42
CA PHE A 69 -9.55 -11.67 6.96
C PHE A 69 -10.13 -10.37 6.39
N VAL A 70 -11.18 -9.83 6.99
CA VAL A 70 -11.77 -8.57 6.56
C VAL A 70 -10.77 -7.42 6.71
N TYR A 71 -10.05 -7.34 7.83
CA TYR A 71 -9.02 -6.32 8.02
C TYR A 71 -7.89 -6.44 7.00
N LEU A 72 -7.46 -7.68 6.74
CA LEU A 72 -6.42 -7.94 5.72
C LEU A 72 -6.89 -7.50 4.33
N TYR A 73 -8.14 -7.79 4.00
CA TYR A 73 -8.74 -7.40 2.73
C TYR A 73 -8.81 -5.89 2.59
N GLU A 74 -9.30 -5.20 3.62
CA GLU A 74 -9.38 -3.74 3.58
C GLU A 74 -8.01 -3.10 3.44
N ALA A 75 -7.00 -3.59 4.17
CA ALA A 75 -5.63 -3.10 4.06
C ALA A 75 -5.05 -3.36 2.66
N TYR A 76 -5.32 -4.53 2.10
CA TYR A 76 -4.87 -4.91 0.77
C TYR A 76 -5.46 -3.98 -0.30
N LYS A 77 -6.74 -3.67 -0.21
CA LYS A 77 -7.42 -2.76 -1.13
C LYS A 77 -6.92 -1.33 -0.95
N ALA A 78 -6.64 -0.90 0.29
CA ALA A 78 -6.08 0.42 0.56
C ALA A 78 -4.70 0.59 -0.08
N LEU A 79 -3.93 -0.48 -0.19
CA LEU A 79 -2.63 -0.50 -0.89
C LEU A 79 -2.78 -0.73 -2.40
N LYS A 80 -4.00 -0.63 -2.93
CA LYS A 80 -4.30 -0.82 -4.35
C LYS A 80 -3.97 -2.23 -4.84
N GLY A 81 -4.27 -3.24 -4.02
CA GLY A 81 -4.17 -4.62 -4.41
C GLY A 81 -5.13 -4.97 -5.56
N ASN A 82 -4.80 -6.01 -6.31
CA ASN A 82 -5.57 -6.38 -7.49
C ASN A 82 -6.90 -7.08 -7.13
N SER A 83 -7.74 -7.26 -8.15
CA SER A 83 -9.10 -7.80 -7.96
C SER A 83 -9.14 -9.32 -7.80
N PHE A 84 -8.02 -10.02 -7.89
CA PHE A 84 -7.96 -11.47 -7.70
C PHE A 84 -8.53 -11.86 -6.33
N ILE A 85 -8.20 -11.11 -5.31
CA ILE A 85 -8.63 -11.37 -3.93
C ILE A 85 -10.12 -11.08 -3.73
N ASP A 86 -10.73 -10.26 -4.59
CA ASP A 86 -12.17 -9.93 -4.45
C ASP A 86 -13.05 -11.18 -4.55
N LYS A 87 -12.72 -12.11 -5.43
CA LYS A 87 -13.46 -13.38 -5.56
C LYS A 87 -13.30 -14.25 -4.32
N ILE A 88 -12.09 -14.28 -3.77
CA ILE A 88 -11.80 -15.03 -2.55
C ILE A 88 -12.54 -14.41 -1.38
N TYR A 89 -12.58 -13.10 -1.29
CA TYR A 89 -13.34 -12.39 -0.25
C TYR A 89 -14.82 -12.73 -0.32
N GLU A 90 -15.42 -12.72 -1.52
CA GLU A 90 -16.82 -13.07 -1.69
C GLU A 90 -17.11 -14.51 -1.27
N GLU A 91 -16.22 -15.44 -1.61
CA GLU A 91 -16.38 -16.84 -1.21
C GLU A 91 -16.30 -16.99 0.31
N VAL A 92 -15.30 -16.37 0.94
CA VAL A 92 -15.17 -16.40 2.41
C VAL A 92 -16.39 -15.77 3.09
N HIS A 93 -16.91 -14.70 2.51
CA HIS A 93 -18.08 -14.01 3.04
C HIS A 93 -19.33 -14.89 3.01
N SER A 94 -19.37 -15.87 2.12
CA SER A 94 -20.48 -16.82 2.02
C SER A 94 -20.37 -18.00 2.99
N TRP A 95 -19.23 -18.18 3.65
CA TRP A 95 -19.01 -19.28 4.58
C TRP A 95 -19.74 -19.07 5.89
N GLU A 96 -20.02 -20.19 6.59
CA GLU A 96 -20.61 -20.13 7.91
C GLU A 96 -19.58 -19.64 8.93
N ILE A 97 -19.96 -18.63 9.71
CA ILE A 97 -19.11 -18.12 10.78
C ILE A 97 -19.44 -18.88 12.06
N VAL A 98 -18.41 -19.54 12.62
CA VAL A 98 -18.54 -20.30 13.85
C VAL A 98 -17.73 -19.63 14.96
N THR A 99 -18.21 -19.73 16.18
CA THR A 99 -17.54 -19.11 17.34
C THR A 99 -16.56 -20.06 18.02
#